data_62b30ad34432beaa9ffb7e63ae569c72
#
_entry.id   62b30ad34432beaa9ffb7e63ae569c72
#
_cell.length_a   1.000
_cell.length_b   1.000
_cell.length_c   1.000
_cell.angle_alpha   90.00
_cell.angle_beta   90.00
_cell.angle_gamma   90.00
#
_symmetry.space_group_name_H-M   'P 1'
#
loop_
_entity.id
_entity.type
_entity.pdbx_description
1 polymer ?
#
loop_
_entity_poly.entity_id
_entity_poly.type
_entity_poly.pdbx_seq_one_letter_code
_entity_poly.pdbx_strand_id
1 'polypeptide(L)'
;MTRPAVLVTGAARRIGAVLARTFGAAGWHVVIHVHHSTGAADELAASLPSAEVVTCDLTDGAAALAMIERLAARIDDWRVLVNCAAVFRPDTAEAIEPEIFAEAITVNAETPTRMAQAFLARARSDAGRRVIQFLDQKLLNPNPDFF
;
A
#
# COMPACT_ATOMS: atom_id res chain seq x y z
N MET A 1 19.72 16.14 -7.86
CA MET A 1 19.12 15.70 -6.56
C MET A 1 18.14 14.58 -6.86
N THR A 2 18.27 13.46 -6.18
CA THR A 2 17.31 12.35 -6.27
C THR A 2 15.98 12.80 -5.66
N ARG A 3 14.85 12.47 -6.34
CA ARG A 3 13.52 12.79 -5.79
C ARG A 3 13.23 11.87 -4.61
N PRO A 4 12.61 12.36 -3.53
CA PRO A 4 12.11 11.49 -2.49
C PRO A 4 11.04 10.55 -3.07
N ALA A 5 11.00 9.32 -2.62
CA ALA A 5 10.05 8.33 -3.12
C ALA A 5 9.05 7.87 -2.06
N VAL A 6 7.86 7.50 -2.53
CA VAL A 6 6.79 6.92 -1.75
C VAL A 6 6.21 5.71 -2.48
N LEU A 7 5.98 4.61 -1.76
CA LEU A 7 5.12 3.52 -2.21
C LEU A 7 3.74 3.69 -1.57
N VAL A 8 2.69 3.67 -2.39
CA VAL A 8 1.29 3.68 -1.92
C VAL A 8 0.62 2.37 -2.37
N THR A 9 0.20 1.53 -1.44
CA THR A 9 -0.53 0.32 -1.78
C THR A 9 -2.01 0.62 -2.07
N GLY A 10 -2.60 -0.09 -3.04
CA GLY A 10 -3.98 0.16 -3.46
C GLY A 10 -4.19 1.54 -4.09
N ALA A 11 -3.19 2.05 -4.82
CA ALA A 11 -3.13 3.46 -5.23
C ALA A 11 -3.91 3.80 -6.49
N ALA A 12 -4.52 2.82 -7.21
CA ALA A 12 -5.20 3.11 -8.48
C ALA A 12 -6.49 3.91 -8.33
N ARG A 13 -7.14 3.87 -7.15
CA ARG A 13 -8.48 4.43 -6.95
C ARG A 13 -8.65 5.03 -5.55
N ARG A 14 -9.74 5.82 -5.38
CA ARG A 14 -10.22 6.33 -4.09
C ARG A 14 -9.10 7.03 -3.31
N ILE A 15 -8.94 6.71 -2.03
CA ILE A 15 -7.96 7.34 -1.12
C ILE A 15 -6.53 7.18 -1.64
N GLY A 16 -6.15 5.99 -2.08
CA GLY A 16 -4.81 5.72 -2.60
C GLY A 16 -4.45 6.60 -3.80
N ALA A 17 -5.39 6.84 -4.73
CA ALA A 17 -5.16 7.72 -5.88
C ALA A 17 -5.02 9.20 -5.47
N VAL A 18 -5.76 9.65 -4.46
CA VAL A 18 -5.63 11.00 -3.91
C VAL A 18 -4.24 11.19 -3.29
N LEU A 19 -3.79 10.21 -2.51
CA LEU A 19 -2.45 10.23 -1.91
C LEU A 19 -1.35 10.26 -2.97
N ALA A 20 -1.46 9.40 -4.00
CA ALA A 20 -0.51 9.37 -5.12
C ALA A 20 -0.40 10.74 -5.81
N ARG A 21 -1.54 11.40 -6.09
CA ARG A 21 -1.56 12.74 -6.67
C ARG A 21 -0.95 13.79 -5.73
N THR A 22 -1.23 13.70 -4.44
CA THR A 22 -0.71 14.64 -3.44
C THR A 22 0.82 14.56 -3.34
N PHE A 23 1.38 13.35 -3.27
CA PHE A 23 2.84 13.16 -3.28
C PHE A 23 3.45 13.58 -4.61
N GLY A 24 2.83 13.23 -5.75
CA GLY A 24 3.29 13.64 -7.07
C GLY A 24 3.33 15.16 -7.24
N ALA A 25 2.29 15.87 -6.80
CA ALA A 25 2.23 17.34 -6.81
C ALA A 25 3.30 17.97 -5.91
N ALA A 26 3.71 17.29 -4.84
CA ALA A 26 4.81 17.70 -3.97
C ALA A 26 6.21 17.34 -4.53
N GLY A 27 6.30 16.84 -5.76
CA GLY A 27 7.56 16.54 -6.45
C GLY A 27 8.19 15.19 -6.11
N TRP A 28 7.46 14.29 -5.48
CA TRP A 28 7.93 12.95 -5.14
C TRP A 28 7.89 12.01 -6.34
N HIS A 29 8.74 10.99 -6.33
CA HIS A 29 8.57 9.81 -7.16
C HIS A 29 7.54 8.88 -6.50
N VAL A 30 6.47 8.54 -7.22
CA VAL A 30 5.34 7.77 -6.67
C VAL A 30 5.34 6.36 -7.25
N VAL A 31 5.54 5.37 -6.40
CA VAL A 31 5.33 3.96 -6.75
C VAL A 31 3.87 3.60 -6.45
N ILE A 32 3.12 3.33 -7.51
CA ILE A 32 1.69 3.03 -7.49
C ILE A 32 1.53 1.51 -7.46
N HIS A 33 1.18 0.95 -6.30
CA HIS A 33 0.90 -0.47 -6.21
C HIS A 33 -0.56 -0.77 -6.48
N VAL A 34 -0.79 -1.81 -7.27
CA VAL A 34 -2.12 -2.35 -7.58
C VAL A 34 -2.10 -3.88 -7.61
N HIS A 35 -3.28 -4.50 -7.48
CA HIS A 35 -3.45 -5.93 -7.76
C HIS A 35 -4.02 -6.11 -9.17
N HIS A 36 -5.24 -5.63 -9.45
CA HIS A 36 -5.93 -5.86 -10.73
C HIS A 36 -6.17 -4.61 -11.59
N SER A 37 -6.17 -3.42 -10.99
CA SER A 37 -6.59 -2.17 -11.65
C SER A 37 -5.45 -1.51 -12.44
N THR A 38 -4.76 -2.27 -13.31
CA THR A 38 -3.57 -1.80 -14.02
C THR A 38 -3.87 -0.61 -14.93
N GLY A 39 -4.95 -0.62 -15.72
CA GLY A 39 -5.29 0.51 -16.59
C GLY A 39 -5.47 1.83 -15.84
N ALA A 40 -6.21 1.82 -14.73
CA ALA A 40 -6.37 3.02 -13.90
C ALA A 40 -5.07 3.47 -13.24
N ALA A 41 -4.17 2.52 -12.90
CA ALA A 41 -2.86 2.82 -12.37
C ALA A 41 -1.94 3.45 -13.42
N ASP A 42 -1.97 2.93 -14.65
CA ASP A 42 -1.19 3.46 -15.78
C ASP A 42 -1.62 4.87 -16.14
N GLU A 43 -2.94 5.13 -16.21
CA GLU A 43 -3.47 6.48 -16.41
C GLU A 43 -3.04 7.45 -15.31
N LEU A 44 -3.09 6.99 -14.04
CA LEU A 44 -2.64 7.77 -12.91
C LEU A 44 -1.14 8.07 -13.01
N ALA A 45 -0.31 7.05 -13.29
CA ALA A 45 1.14 7.22 -13.43
C ALA A 45 1.48 8.21 -14.55
N ALA A 46 0.81 8.11 -15.71
CA ALA A 46 1.00 9.03 -16.83
C ALA A 46 0.63 10.48 -16.50
N SER A 47 -0.26 10.71 -15.53
CA SER A 47 -0.68 12.03 -15.07
C SER A 47 0.29 12.68 -14.05
N LEU A 48 1.27 11.93 -13.54
CA LEU A 48 2.18 12.41 -12.50
C LEU A 48 3.57 12.75 -13.08
N PRO A 49 4.26 13.74 -12.52
CA PRO A 49 5.59 14.15 -12.99
C PRO A 49 6.66 13.06 -12.88
N SER A 50 6.49 12.12 -11.95
CA SER A 50 7.39 10.97 -11.75
C SER A 50 6.64 9.86 -11.03
N ALA A 51 6.32 8.79 -11.74
CA ALA A 51 5.64 7.64 -11.15
C ALA A 51 5.97 6.36 -11.92
N GLU A 52 5.72 5.25 -11.26
CA GLU A 52 5.74 3.90 -11.83
C GLU A 52 4.66 3.04 -11.21
N VAL A 53 4.25 2.01 -11.94
CA VAL A 53 3.26 1.04 -11.48
C VAL A 53 3.95 -0.26 -11.12
N VAL A 54 3.57 -0.84 -9.99
CA VAL A 54 3.97 -2.19 -9.57
C VAL A 54 2.72 -3.02 -9.28
N THR A 55 2.71 -4.25 -9.77
CA THR A 55 1.60 -5.18 -9.55
C THR A 55 2.02 -6.27 -8.57
N CYS A 56 1.21 -6.51 -7.56
CA CYS A 56 1.42 -7.57 -6.59
C CYS A 56 0.08 -7.97 -5.96
N ASP A 57 -0.12 -9.26 -5.72
CA ASP A 57 -1.19 -9.75 -4.87
C ASP A 57 -0.71 -9.73 -3.41
N LEU A 58 -1.36 -8.96 -2.54
CA LEU A 58 -0.99 -8.87 -1.12
C LEU A 58 -1.47 -10.08 -0.30
N THR A 59 -2.23 -11.01 -0.87
CA THR A 59 -2.47 -12.33 -0.27
C THR A 59 -1.23 -13.21 -0.34
N ASP A 60 -0.33 -12.95 -1.31
CA ASP A 60 0.99 -13.58 -1.40
C ASP A 60 2.04 -12.72 -0.67
N GLY A 61 2.23 -13.01 0.61
CA GLY A 61 3.20 -12.31 1.44
C GLY A 61 4.66 -12.42 0.94
N ALA A 62 5.03 -13.52 0.28
CA ALA A 62 6.37 -13.69 -0.29
C ALA A 62 6.57 -12.78 -1.50
N ALA A 63 5.58 -12.69 -2.40
CA ALA A 63 5.61 -11.78 -3.54
C ALA A 63 5.65 -10.31 -3.08
N ALA A 64 4.89 -9.96 -2.03
CA ALA A 64 4.90 -8.62 -1.45
C ALA A 64 6.27 -8.24 -0.88
N LEU A 65 6.93 -9.14 -0.15
CA LEU A 65 8.28 -8.90 0.36
C LEU A 65 9.30 -8.77 -0.77
N ALA A 66 9.25 -9.64 -1.77
CA ALA A 66 10.11 -9.55 -2.95
C ALA A 66 9.92 -8.22 -3.71
N MET A 67 8.69 -7.68 -3.76
CA MET A 67 8.42 -6.35 -4.31
C MET A 67 9.15 -5.27 -3.51
N ILE A 68 9.06 -5.26 -2.17
CA ILE A 68 9.79 -4.32 -1.32
C ILE A 68 11.30 -4.41 -1.54
N GLU A 69 11.84 -5.61 -1.63
CA GLU A 69 13.28 -5.83 -1.85
C GLU A 69 13.75 -5.28 -3.21
N ARG A 70 13.00 -5.56 -4.29
CA ARG A 70 13.31 -5.02 -5.63
C ARG A 70 13.25 -3.49 -5.67
N LEU A 71 12.28 -2.88 -4.99
CA LEU A 71 12.17 -1.42 -4.90
C LEU A 71 13.34 -0.82 -4.10
N ALA A 72 13.67 -1.40 -2.95
CA ALA A 72 14.76 -0.94 -2.10
C ALA A 72 16.14 -1.05 -2.76
N ALA A 73 16.31 -2.02 -3.68
CA ALA A 73 17.56 -2.19 -4.41
C ALA A 73 17.85 -1.06 -5.41
N ARG A 74 16.83 -0.33 -5.88
CA ARG A 74 16.94 0.66 -6.96
C ARG A 74 16.48 2.07 -6.62
N ILE A 75 15.79 2.26 -5.50
CA ILE A 75 15.34 3.58 -5.04
C ILE A 75 16.29 4.07 -3.94
N ASP A 76 17.04 5.12 -4.24
CA ASP A 76 18.07 5.62 -3.32
C ASP A 76 17.52 6.48 -2.17
N ASP A 77 16.41 7.21 -2.38
CA ASP A 77 15.80 8.06 -1.37
C ASP A 77 14.32 7.68 -1.17
N TRP A 78 14.09 6.48 -0.63
CA TRP A 78 12.75 5.98 -0.35
C TRP A 78 12.32 6.30 1.08
N ARG A 79 11.50 7.33 1.24
CA ARG A 79 11.15 7.91 2.55
C ARG A 79 9.87 7.38 3.15
N VAL A 80 8.89 6.97 2.31
CA VAL A 80 7.55 6.66 2.82
C VAL A 80 7.01 5.37 2.21
N LEU A 81 6.44 4.53 3.08
CA LEU A 81 5.54 3.45 2.73
C LEU A 81 4.15 3.78 3.27
N VAL A 82 3.15 3.82 2.38
CA VAL A 82 1.74 4.01 2.75
C VAL A 82 0.99 2.70 2.51
N ASN A 83 0.58 2.03 3.57
CA ASN A 83 -0.30 0.87 3.53
C ASN A 83 -1.76 1.36 3.48
N CYS A 84 -2.31 1.48 2.26
CA CYS A 84 -3.67 1.95 1.98
C CYS A 84 -4.53 0.88 1.32
N ALA A 85 -3.94 -0.20 0.78
CA ALA A 85 -4.69 -1.34 0.28
C ALA A 85 -5.42 -2.03 1.42
N ALA A 86 -6.67 -2.39 1.17
CA ALA A 86 -7.47 -3.19 2.09
C ALA A 86 -8.49 -4.00 1.30
N VAL A 87 -8.85 -5.16 1.83
CA VAL A 87 -10.01 -5.92 1.41
C VAL A 87 -11.10 -5.78 2.47
N PHE A 88 -12.32 -5.66 2.01
CA PHE A 88 -13.50 -5.66 2.85
C PHE A 88 -14.59 -6.47 2.16
N ARG A 89 -15.00 -7.54 2.80
CA ARG A 89 -16.16 -8.34 2.41
C ARG A 89 -17.11 -8.38 3.60
N PRO A 90 -18.42 -8.20 3.37
CA PRO A 90 -19.41 -8.29 4.45
C PRO A 90 -19.35 -9.68 5.11
N ASP A 91 -19.33 -9.68 6.41
CA ASP A 91 -19.37 -10.85 7.27
C ASP A 91 -20.16 -10.55 8.53
N THR A 92 -20.62 -11.55 9.25
CA THR A 92 -21.33 -11.38 10.51
C THR A 92 -20.74 -12.26 11.59
N ALA A 93 -20.91 -11.89 12.85
CA ALA A 93 -20.46 -12.69 13.99
C ALA A 93 -21.12 -14.08 14.04
N GLU A 94 -22.28 -14.25 13.40
CA GLU A 94 -23.06 -15.49 13.36
C GLU A 94 -22.61 -16.42 12.22
N ALA A 95 -21.94 -15.89 11.19
CA ALA A 95 -21.55 -16.63 9.98
C ALA A 95 -20.22 -16.12 9.44
N ILE A 96 -19.13 -16.40 10.17
CA ILE A 96 -17.77 -16.08 9.73
C ILE A 96 -17.33 -17.10 8.69
N GLU A 97 -17.05 -16.62 7.49
CA GLU A 97 -16.46 -17.42 6.42
C GLU A 97 -14.93 -17.49 6.60
N PRO A 98 -14.35 -18.69 6.87
CA PRO A 98 -12.91 -18.80 7.21
C PRO A 98 -11.97 -18.21 6.15
N GLU A 99 -12.30 -18.36 4.87
CA GLU A 99 -11.50 -17.87 3.76
C GLU A 99 -11.54 -16.33 3.68
N ILE A 100 -12.71 -15.71 3.91
CA ILE A 100 -12.87 -14.25 3.95
C ILE A 100 -12.10 -13.68 5.12
N PHE A 101 -12.20 -14.31 6.29
CA PHE A 101 -11.47 -13.90 7.48
C PHE A 101 -9.94 -14.01 7.26
N ALA A 102 -9.46 -15.12 6.73
CA ALA A 102 -8.05 -15.34 6.45
C ALA A 102 -7.50 -14.30 5.45
N GLU A 103 -8.25 -14.04 4.35
CA GLU A 103 -7.88 -13.01 3.37
C GLU A 103 -7.81 -11.63 4.03
N ALA A 104 -8.79 -11.27 4.85
CA ALA A 104 -8.84 -9.97 5.53
C ALA A 104 -7.64 -9.79 6.48
N ILE A 105 -7.32 -10.79 7.29
CA ILE A 105 -6.15 -10.75 8.19
C ILE A 105 -4.86 -10.64 7.38
N THR A 106 -4.71 -11.43 6.33
CA THR A 106 -3.50 -11.43 5.51
C THR A 106 -3.29 -10.07 4.84
N VAL A 107 -4.30 -9.56 4.14
CA VAL A 107 -4.16 -8.33 3.34
C VAL A 107 -4.16 -7.07 4.20
N ASN A 108 -4.97 -7.03 5.27
CA ASN A 108 -5.14 -5.81 6.06
C ASN A 108 -4.17 -5.70 7.23
N ALA A 109 -3.58 -6.81 7.70
CA ALA A 109 -2.73 -6.81 8.89
C ALA A 109 -1.36 -7.48 8.67
N GLU A 110 -1.32 -8.76 8.29
CA GLU A 110 -0.06 -9.52 8.25
C GLU A 110 0.89 -8.97 7.19
N THR A 111 0.48 -8.95 5.92
CA THR A 111 1.32 -8.52 4.80
C THR A 111 1.81 -7.08 4.96
N PRO A 112 0.95 -6.05 5.26
CA PRO A 112 1.43 -4.69 5.47
C PRO A 112 2.39 -4.56 6.65
N THR A 113 2.24 -5.35 7.72
CA THR A 113 3.19 -5.37 8.83
C THR A 113 4.57 -5.90 8.40
N ARG A 114 4.59 -7.00 7.65
CA ARG A 114 5.84 -7.57 7.12
C ARG A 114 6.49 -6.66 6.07
N MET A 115 5.70 -6.02 5.21
CA MET A 115 6.19 -5.01 4.26
C MET A 115 6.81 -3.81 4.99
N ALA A 116 6.18 -3.33 6.06
CA ALA A 116 6.72 -2.25 6.88
C ALA A 116 8.07 -2.63 7.51
N GLN A 117 8.18 -3.83 8.06
CA GLN A 117 9.44 -4.36 8.60
C GLN A 117 10.54 -4.43 7.51
N ALA A 118 10.23 -4.98 6.35
CA ALA A 118 11.17 -5.09 5.23
C ALA A 118 11.59 -3.70 4.70
N PHE A 119 10.64 -2.78 4.56
CA PHE A 119 10.90 -1.40 4.17
C PHE A 119 11.85 -0.69 5.15
N LEU A 120 11.57 -0.77 6.45
CA LEU A 120 12.42 -0.14 7.47
C LEU A 120 13.82 -0.76 7.56
N ALA A 121 13.96 -2.03 7.21
CA ALA A 121 15.24 -2.71 7.20
C ALA A 121 16.08 -2.41 5.94
N ARG A 122 15.45 -2.18 4.78
CA ARG A 122 16.13 -2.17 3.48
C ARG A 122 16.09 -0.86 2.72
N ALA A 123 15.04 -0.05 2.86
CA ALA A 123 14.95 1.23 2.17
C ALA A 123 16.02 2.20 2.66
N ARG A 124 16.56 3.01 1.75
CA ARG A 124 17.59 3.99 2.04
C ARG A 124 17.01 5.40 1.97
N SER A 125 17.36 6.22 2.94
CA SER A 125 17.11 7.66 2.93
C SER A 125 17.85 8.33 4.09
N ASP A 126 18.53 9.44 3.82
CA ASP A 126 19.17 10.26 4.84
C ASP A 126 18.15 11.13 5.59
N ALA A 127 16.97 11.37 5.01
CA ALA A 127 15.90 12.16 5.62
C ALA A 127 14.98 11.34 6.55
N GLY A 128 15.33 10.07 6.78
CA GLY A 128 14.54 9.15 7.58
C GLY A 128 13.43 8.45 6.79
N ARG A 129 12.81 7.46 7.42
CA ARG A 129 11.79 6.60 6.82
C ARG A 129 10.54 6.62 7.68
N ARG A 130 9.36 6.57 7.04
CA ARG A 130 8.06 6.56 7.72
C ARG A 130 7.14 5.53 7.10
N VAL A 131 6.40 4.84 7.96
CA VAL A 131 5.29 3.97 7.55
C VAL A 131 4.00 4.66 7.96
N ILE A 132 3.06 4.75 7.03
CA ILE A 132 1.71 5.27 7.27
C ILE A 132 0.75 4.11 7.08
N GLN A 133 0.00 3.80 8.12
CA GLN A 133 -1.01 2.75 8.12
C GLN A 133 -2.40 3.40 8.08
N PHE A 134 -3.17 3.13 7.02
CA PHE A 134 -4.58 3.51 6.98
C PHE A 134 -5.40 2.48 7.75
N LEU A 135 -6.13 2.96 8.73
CA LEU A 135 -7.02 2.16 9.56
C LEU A 135 -8.45 2.65 9.40
N ASP A 136 -9.42 1.77 9.68
CA ASP A 136 -10.81 2.14 9.64
C ASP A 136 -11.20 2.93 10.90
N GLN A 137 -12.06 3.94 10.74
CA GLN A 137 -12.66 4.68 11.86
C GLN A 137 -13.48 3.79 12.79
N LYS A 138 -13.89 2.61 12.33
CA LYS A 138 -14.63 1.61 13.11
C LYS A 138 -13.87 1.09 14.32
N LEU A 139 -12.55 1.29 14.37
CA LEU A 139 -11.78 1.07 15.60
C LEU A 139 -12.24 1.94 16.77
N LEU A 140 -12.73 3.15 16.47
CA LEU A 140 -13.19 4.11 17.48
C LEU A 140 -14.72 4.14 17.63
N ASN A 141 -15.43 3.70 16.62
CA ASN A 141 -16.89 3.65 16.59
C ASN A 141 -17.34 2.34 15.93
N PRO A 142 -17.30 1.21 16.67
CA PRO A 142 -17.69 -0.08 16.16
C PRO A 142 -19.13 -0.09 15.64
N ASN A 143 -19.35 -0.77 14.53
CA ASN A 143 -20.68 -0.97 13.97
C ASN A 143 -21.09 -2.43 14.19
N PRO A 144 -22.20 -2.71 14.90
CA PRO A 144 -22.63 -4.08 15.17
C PRO A 144 -23.00 -4.88 13.90
N ASP A 145 -23.24 -4.19 12.78
CA ASP A 145 -23.60 -4.84 11.50
C ASP A 145 -22.38 -5.39 10.74
N PHE A 146 -21.16 -5.14 11.24
CA PHE A 146 -19.91 -5.61 10.60
C PHE A 146 -18.98 -6.15 11.67
N PHE A 147 -18.62 -7.38 11.50
CA PHE A 147 -17.69 -8.07 12.35
C PHE A 147 -16.30 -8.22 11.70
#